data_d35d690517158ea4671d9ec11a2486fa
#
_entry.id   d35d690517158ea4671d9ec11a2486fa
#
_cell.length_a   1.000
_cell.length_b   1.000
_cell.length_c   1.000
_cell.angle_alpha   90.00
_cell.angle_beta   90.00
_cell.angle_gamma   90.00
#
_symmetry.space_group_name_H-M   'P 1'
#
loop_
_entity.id
_entity.type
_entity.pdbx_description
1 polymer ?
#
loop_
_entity_poly.entity_id
_entity_poly.type
_entity_poly.pdbx_seq_one_letter_code
_entity_poly.pdbx_strand_id
1 'polypeptide(L)'
;WALASHRCGEVAKDGMNGMRTSGQEFDRDEEDAAPVEMLVQLFEAHGWPCDYVGDDEISGEIQGSWANYQLRGIWRAEDRVLQLLCLPDVRIPQGKQREMFELLALVNEQLWLGHFDIWSNGNVLLYRHGMMLGDDGLLSLGQAQAVVEAAVNECDRFYPAFQFVLWGDKSPADALDSALVDHAGEA
;
A
#
# COMPACT_ATOMS: atom_id res chain seq x y z
N TRP A 1 -9.94 -8.84 22.60
CA TRP A 1 -11.16 -8.60 21.83
C TRP A 1 -10.97 -9.28 20.49
N ALA A 2 -11.64 -10.43 20.32
CA ALA A 2 -11.67 -11.19 19.10
C ALA A 2 -12.73 -10.54 18.18
N LEU A 3 -12.31 -9.87 17.14
CA LEU A 3 -13.16 -9.47 16.01
C LEU A 3 -13.16 -10.63 15.01
N ALA A 4 -14.34 -11.11 14.67
CA ALA A 4 -14.54 -12.12 13.67
C ALA A 4 -14.16 -11.54 12.30
N SER A 5 -13.04 -11.98 11.74
CA SER A 5 -12.65 -11.67 10.37
C SER A 5 -13.53 -12.48 9.42
N HIS A 6 -14.23 -11.81 8.54
CA HIS A 6 -14.90 -12.47 7.42
C HIS A 6 -13.93 -12.44 6.23
N ARG A 7 -13.46 -13.62 5.82
CA ARG A 7 -12.59 -13.78 4.65
C ARG A 7 -13.34 -13.43 3.37
N CYS A 8 -12.73 -12.59 2.53
CA CYS A 8 -13.12 -12.45 1.13
C CYS A 8 -12.82 -13.77 0.41
N GLY A 9 -13.83 -14.44 -0.13
CA GLY A 9 -13.56 -15.59 -0.98
C GLY A 9 -14.43 -16.82 -0.78
N GLU A 10 -15.74 -16.67 -0.61
CA GLU A 10 -16.66 -17.81 -0.76
C GLU A 10 -17.95 -17.36 -1.44
N VAL A 11 -17.89 -17.20 -2.77
CA VAL A 11 -19.10 -17.16 -3.60
C VAL A 11 -19.13 -18.40 -4.46
N ALA A 12 -20.19 -19.16 -4.27
CA ALA A 12 -20.47 -20.47 -4.84
C ALA A 12 -20.39 -20.48 -6.37
N LYS A 13 -19.70 -21.49 -6.91
CA LYS A 13 -19.82 -21.92 -8.32
C LYS A 13 -21.15 -22.61 -8.49
N ASP A 14 -21.98 -22.06 -9.36
CA ASP A 14 -22.97 -22.89 -10.06
C ASP A 14 -23.00 -22.55 -11.56
N GLY A 15 -23.02 -23.61 -12.36
CA GLY A 15 -22.60 -23.67 -13.74
C GLY A 15 -23.64 -23.21 -14.77
N MET A 16 -23.24 -23.00 -15.96
CA MET A 16 -23.55 -23.79 -17.18
C MET A 16 -23.21 -23.02 -18.47
N ASN A 17 -22.28 -23.58 -19.18
CA ASN A 17 -22.21 -23.86 -20.64
C ASN A 17 -22.97 -22.94 -21.62
N GLY A 18 -22.21 -22.35 -22.57
CA GLY A 18 -22.75 -21.75 -23.79
C GLY A 18 -21.69 -21.14 -24.68
N MET A 19 -21.10 -21.95 -25.53
CA MET A 19 -20.16 -21.62 -26.60
C MET A 19 -20.78 -20.63 -27.60
N ARG A 20 -20.14 -19.48 -27.84
CA ARG A 20 -20.15 -18.77 -29.13
C ARG A 20 -18.99 -17.79 -29.25
N THR A 21 -18.18 -18.02 -30.29
CA THR A 21 -17.15 -17.20 -30.87
C THR A 21 -17.70 -15.90 -31.44
N SER A 22 -17.14 -14.76 -31.05
CA SER A 22 -16.89 -13.62 -31.93
C SER A 22 -15.98 -12.63 -31.16
N GLY A 23 -14.96 -12.10 -31.84
CA GLY A 23 -14.05 -11.13 -31.28
C GLY A 23 -14.82 -9.92 -30.77
N GLN A 24 -14.84 -9.75 -29.47
CA GLN A 24 -15.20 -8.54 -28.80
C GLN A 24 -13.90 -8.00 -28.20
N GLU A 25 -13.47 -6.86 -28.75
CA GLU A 25 -12.68 -5.90 -28.01
C GLU A 25 -13.24 -5.84 -26.60
N PHE A 26 -12.40 -6.16 -25.63
CA PHE A 26 -12.70 -5.89 -24.23
C PHE A 26 -12.66 -4.38 -24.03
N ASP A 27 -13.76 -3.72 -24.38
CA ASP A 27 -14.14 -2.44 -23.79
C ASP A 27 -14.51 -2.81 -22.33
N ARG A 28 -13.51 -2.85 -21.47
CA ARG A 28 -13.75 -2.86 -20.04
C ARG A 28 -14.20 -1.43 -19.74
N ASP A 29 -15.50 -1.24 -19.69
CA ASP A 29 -16.04 -0.19 -18.84
C ASP A 29 -15.46 -0.50 -17.44
N GLU A 30 -14.40 0.22 -17.06
CA GLU A 30 -13.86 0.22 -15.70
C GLU A 30 -14.98 0.81 -14.85
N GLU A 31 -15.87 -0.04 -14.32
CA GLU A 31 -16.91 0.39 -13.42
C GLU A 31 -16.25 0.96 -12.17
N ASP A 32 -16.42 2.25 -11.96
CA ASP A 32 -16.03 2.91 -10.72
C ASP A 32 -16.85 2.31 -9.58
N ALA A 33 -16.21 2.06 -8.44
CA ALA A 33 -16.85 1.49 -7.27
C ALA A 33 -16.52 2.28 -6.00
N ALA A 34 -17.21 1.97 -4.92
CA ALA A 34 -16.85 2.49 -3.61
C ALA A 34 -15.39 2.13 -3.28
N PRO A 35 -14.63 3.05 -2.66
CA PRO A 35 -13.17 2.91 -2.58
C PRO A 35 -12.69 1.61 -1.94
N VAL A 36 -13.36 1.15 -0.88
CA VAL A 36 -13.01 -0.10 -0.20
C VAL A 36 -13.32 -1.31 -1.08
N GLU A 37 -14.48 -1.30 -1.76
CA GLU A 37 -14.88 -2.36 -2.69
C GLU A 37 -13.92 -2.45 -3.88
N MET A 38 -13.51 -1.31 -4.44
CA MET A 38 -12.53 -1.28 -5.53
C MET A 38 -11.17 -1.85 -5.11
N LEU A 39 -10.71 -1.51 -3.91
CA LEU A 39 -9.48 -2.11 -3.37
C LEU A 39 -9.61 -3.63 -3.17
N VAL A 40 -10.75 -4.11 -2.68
CA VAL A 40 -11.02 -5.56 -2.57
C VAL A 40 -10.97 -6.23 -3.94
N GLN A 41 -11.64 -5.67 -4.94
CA GLN A 41 -11.59 -6.21 -6.31
C GLN A 41 -10.18 -6.25 -6.86
N LEU A 42 -9.37 -5.21 -6.63
CA LEU A 42 -7.97 -5.19 -7.02
C LEU A 42 -7.17 -6.31 -6.33
N PHE A 43 -7.32 -6.48 -5.02
CA PHE A 43 -6.61 -7.52 -4.25
C PHE A 43 -7.02 -8.93 -4.71
N GLU A 44 -8.31 -9.17 -4.92
CA GLU A 44 -8.82 -10.46 -5.42
C GLU A 44 -8.31 -10.76 -6.83
N ALA A 45 -8.28 -9.77 -7.72
CA ALA A 45 -7.78 -9.93 -9.09
C ALA A 45 -6.30 -10.34 -9.14
N HIS A 46 -5.50 -9.89 -8.16
CA HIS A 46 -4.09 -10.25 -8.05
C HIS A 46 -3.84 -11.49 -7.17
N GLY A 47 -4.88 -12.03 -6.53
CA GLY A 47 -4.74 -13.14 -5.58
C GLY A 47 -4.05 -12.76 -4.27
N TRP A 48 -4.04 -11.47 -3.93
CA TRP A 48 -3.50 -11.00 -2.66
C TRP A 48 -4.52 -11.21 -1.54
N PRO A 49 -4.10 -11.77 -0.40
CA PRO A 49 -5.01 -11.95 0.72
C PRO A 49 -5.47 -10.60 1.27
N CYS A 50 -6.77 -10.46 1.49
CA CYS A 50 -7.34 -9.29 2.15
C CYS A 50 -8.53 -9.66 3.04
N ASP A 51 -8.76 -8.85 4.07
CA ASP A 51 -9.86 -8.98 5.01
C ASP A 51 -10.48 -7.59 5.28
N TYR A 52 -11.81 -7.54 5.42
CA TYR A 52 -12.48 -6.37 5.94
C TYR A 52 -12.18 -6.21 7.43
N VAL A 53 -11.72 -5.01 7.83
CA VAL A 53 -11.52 -4.64 9.23
C VAL A 53 -12.76 -3.92 9.79
N GLY A 54 -13.55 -3.35 8.91
CA GLY A 54 -14.81 -2.66 9.15
C GLY A 54 -15.49 -2.33 7.82
N ASP A 55 -16.59 -1.58 7.88
CA ASP A 55 -17.35 -1.21 6.67
C ASP A 55 -16.53 -0.30 5.74
N ASP A 56 -15.66 0.54 6.32
CA ASP A 56 -14.88 1.54 5.61
C ASP A 56 -13.37 1.24 5.64
N GLU A 57 -12.97 0.01 5.95
CA GLU A 57 -11.56 -0.35 6.06
C GLU A 57 -11.27 -1.78 5.62
N ILE A 58 -10.21 -1.95 4.83
CA ILE A 58 -9.62 -3.24 4.50
C ILE A 58 -8.17 -3.32 4.96
N SER A 59 -7.72 -4.55 5.22
CA SER A 59 -6.32 -4.90 5.41
C SER A 59 -5.94 -6.02 4.45
N GLY A 60 -4.80 -5.88 3.79
CA GLY A 60 -4.27 -6.89 2.87
C GLY A 60 -2.78 -7.04 3.01
N GLU A 61 -2.22 -8.08 2.37
CA GLU A 61 -0.79 -8.35 2.38
C GLU A 61 -0.27 -8.47 0.95
N ILE A 62 0.83 -7.77 0.67
CA ILE A 62 1.52 -7.79 -0.62
C ILE A 62 2.98 -8.14 -0.42
N GLN A 63 3.49 -9.04 -1.26
CA GLN A 63 4.92 -9.34 -1.33
C GLN A 63 5.65 -8.19 -2.03
N GLY A 64 6.49 -7.46 -1.29
CA GLY A 64 7.45 -6.52 -1.85
C GLY A 64 8.79 -7.20 -2.16
N SER A 65 9.76 -6.41 -2.61
CA SER A 65 11.10 -6.90 -2.94
C SER A 65 11.90 -7.35 -1.70
N TRP A 66 11.64 -6.73 -0.55
CA TRP A 66 12.41 -6.96 0.66
C TRP A 66 11.64 -7.69 1.76
N ALA A 67 10.33 -7.52 1.81
CA ALA A 67 9.49 -8.07 2.85
C ALA A 67 8.03 -8.18 2.37
N ASN A 68 7.19 -8.85 3.15
CA ASN A 68 5.75 -8.73 3.01
C ASN A 68 5.30 -7.42 3.64
N TYR A 69 4.54 -6.63 2.89
CA TYR A 69 3.99 -5.37 3.35
C TYR A 69 2.52 -5.53 3.69
N GLN A 70 2.14 -5.05 4.88
CA GLN A 70 0.73 -4.94 5.23
C GLN A 70 0.17 -3.64 4.65
N LEU A 71 -0.86 -3.76 3.82
CA LEU A 71 -1.61 -2.62 3.30
C LEU A 71 -2.90 -2.44 4.07
N ARG A 72 -3.26 -1.18 4.32
CA ARG A 72 -4.56 -0.82 4.88
C ARG A 72 -5.17 0.29 4.05
N GLY A 73 -6.39 0.08 3.56
CA GLY A 73 -7.21 1.08 2.88
C GLY A 73 -8.30 1.56 3.81
N ILE A 74 -8.36 2.85 4.09
CA ILE A 74 -9.31 3.47 5.02
C ILE A 74 -10.07 4.56 4.27
N TRP A 75 -11.38 4.40 4.14
CA TRP A 75 -12.26 5.39 3.54
C TRP A 75 -12.91 6.28 4.61
N ARG A 76 -12.86 7.57 4.40
CA ARG A 76 -13.57 8.56 5.21
C ARG A 76 -14.59 9.30 4.36
N ALA A 77 -15.82 8.81 4.39
CA ALA A 77 -16.91 9.30 3.54
C ALA A 77 -17.20 10.79 3.77
N GLU A 78 -17.16 11.27 5.03
CA GLU A 78 -17.42 12.67 5.37
C GLU A 78 -16.42 13.63 4.71
N ASP A 79 -15.15 13.23 4.60
CA ASP A 79 -14.06 14.03 4.01
C ASP A 79 -13.82 13.66 2.54
N ARG A 80 -14.41 12.58 2.06
CA ARG A 80 -14.14 11.98 0.74
C ARG A 80 -12.66 11.70 0.53
N VAL A 81 -12.03 11.16 1.55
CA VAL A 81 -10.61 10.83 1.53
C VAL A 81 -10.42 9.33 1.66
N LEU A 82 -9.78 8.74 0.66
CA LEU A 82 -9.19 7.42 0.79
C LEU A 82 -7.76 7.56 1.30
N GLN A 83 -7.45 6.90 2.41
CA GLN A 83 -6.10 6.81 2.95
C GLN A 83 -5.57 5.40 2.76
N LEU A 84 -4.43 5.27 2.08
CA LEU A 84 -3.68 4.03 1.98
C LEU A 84 -2.48 4.09 2.92
N LEU A 85 -2.30 3.05 3.71
CA LEU A 85 -1.13 2.84 4.57
C LEU A 85 -0.40 1.58 4.09
N CYS A 86 0.93 1.66 3.96
CA CYS A 86 1.78 0.51 3.68
C CYS A 86 2.79 0.37 4.82
N LEU A 87 2.79 -0.77 5.49
CA LEU A 87 3.60 -1.05 6.66
C LEU A 87 4.64 -2.13 6.31
N PRO A 88 5.91 -1.76 6.20
CA PRO A 88 6.99 -2.70 5.82
C PRO A 88 7.51 -3.56 7.00
N ASP A 89 6.77 -3.67 8.10
CA ASP A 89 7.12 -4.40 9.33
C ASP A 89 8.46 -3.95 9.97
N VAL A 90 8.74 -2.66 9.87
CA VAL A 90 9.94 -2.06 10.49
C VAL A 90 9.56 -1.35 11.78
N ARG A 91 10.13 -1.82 12.90
CA ARG A 91 9.99 -1.19 14.22
C ARG A 91 11.26 -0.44 14.59
N ILE A 92 11.09 0.78 15.07
CA ILE A 92 12.21 1.66 15.38
C ILE A 92 12.55 1.57 16.88
N PRO A 93 13.75 1.09 17.22
CA PRO A 93 14.23 1.08 18.61
C PRO A 93 14.31 2.52 19.17
N GLN A 94 14.10 2.67 20.47
CA GLN A 94 14.15 3.99 21.12
C GLN A 94 15.47 4.74 20.89
N GLY A 95 16.60 4.00 20.84
CA GLY A 95 17.91 4.59 20.61
C GLY A 95 18.18 5.07 19.18
N LYS A 96 17.32 4.71 18.22
CA LYS A 96 17.45 5.05 16.79
C LYS A 96 16.41 6.05 16.30
N GLN A 97 15.54 6.54 17.17
CA GLN A 97 14.45 7.44 16.77
C GLN A 97 14.95 8.74 16.13
N ARG A 98 16.00 9.33 16.68
CA ARG A 98 16.53 10.60 16.17
C ARG A 98 17.06 10.46 14.74
N GLU A 99 17.90 9.44 14.52
CA GLU A 99 18.45 9.17 13.18
C GLU A 99 17.35 8.82 12.18
N MET A 100 16.33 8.09 12.63
CA MET A 100 15.19 7.77 11.78
C MET A 100 14.36 9.00 11.41
N PHE A 101 14.11 9.94 12.32
CA PHE A 101 13.42 11.19 11.99
C PHE A 101 14.23 12.03 10.99
N GLU A 102 15.56 12.06 11.15
CA GLU A 102 16.43 12.74 10.19
C GLU A 102 16.39 12.04 8.81
N LEU A 103 16.46 10.72 8.77
CA LEU A 103 16.31 9.95 7.53
C LEU A 103 14.95 10.19 6.88
N LEU A 104 13.85 10.19 7.65
CA LEU A 104 12.51 10.43 7.10
C LEU A 104 12.40 11.82 6.48
N ALA A 105 13.02 12.85 7.07
CA ALA A 105 13.04 14.17 6.46
C ALA A 105 13.70 14.14 5.07
N LEU A 106 14.86 13.48 4.94
CA LEU A 106 15.58 13.35 3.67
C LEU A 106 14.84 12.47 2.65
N VAL A 107 14.25 11.36 3.09
CA VAL A 107 13.46 10.47 2.22
C VAL A 107 12.22 11.19 1.70
N ASN A 108 11.48 11.87 2.57
CA ASN A 108 10.26 12.57 2.18
C ASN A 108 10.50 13.73 1.19
N GLU A 109 11.70 14.32 1.14
CA GLU A 109 12.08 15.27 0.10
C GLU A 109 12.16 14.64 -1.31
N GLN A 110 12.34 13.33 -1.39
CA GLN A 110 12.43 12.59 -2.65
C GLN A 110 11.05 12.12 -3.18
N LEU A 111 10.00 12.23 -2.37
CA LEU A 111 8.67 11.71 -2.70
C LEU A 111 7.83 12.77 -3.40
N TRP A 112 7.15 12.35 -4.47
CA TRP A 112 6.14 13.18 -5.14
C TRP A 112 4.74 12.97 -4.57
N LEU A 113 4.46 11.76 -4.06
CA LEU A 113 3.17 11.36 -3.52
C LEU A 113 3.37 10.65 -2.18
N GLY A 114 2.47 10.92 -1.26
CA GLY A 114 2.53 10.31 0.06
C GLY A 114 3.75 10.75 0.87
N HIS A 115 3.99 10.06 1.96
CA HIS A 115 5.14 10.28 2.83
C HIS A 115 5.35 9.09 3.77
N PHE A 116 6.57 8.93 4.26
CA PHE A 116 6.86 8.03 5.36
C PHE A 116 6.63 8.71 6.70
N ASP A 117 6.11 7.95 7.66
CA ASP A 117 5.80 8.40 9.01
C ASP A 117 6.11 7.30 10.03
N ILE A 118 6.13 7.63 11.29
CA ILE A 118 6.31 6.69 12.39
C ILE A 118 5.12 6.78 13.32
N TRP A 119 4.35 5.70 13.41
CA TRP A 119 3.31 5.63 14.44
C TRP A 119 3.94 5.58 15.82
N SER A 120 3.61 6.56 16.64
CA SER A 120 4.06 6.66 18.02
C SER A 120 3.63 5.47 18.88
N ASN A 121 2.48 4.89 18.58
CA ASN A 121 2.04 3.64 19.19
C ASN A 121 2.78 2.45 18.56
N GLY A 122 3.84 1.99 19.23
CA GLY A 122 4.66 0.87 18.79
C GLY A 122 5.88 1.25 17.94
N ASN A 123 6.10 2.54 17.65
CA ASN A 123 7.22 3.02 16.84
C ASN A 123 7.36 2.27 15.50
N VAL A 124 6.24 2.12 14.80
CA VAL A 124 6.17 1.39 13.54
C VAL A 124 6.33 2.35 12.38
N LEU A 125 7.27 2.05 11.47
CA LEU A 125 7.41 2.76 10.19
C LEU A 125 6.24 2.44 9.29
N LEU A 126 5.74 3.46 8.60
CA LEU A 126 4.71 3.29 7.57
C LEU A 126 4.89 4.33 6.45
N TYR A 127 4.47 3.97 5.25
CA TYR A 127 4.19 4.89 4.18
C TYR A 127 2.70 5.24 4.22
N ARG A 128 2.37 6.51 4.04
CA ARG A 128 1.01 7.03 4.06
C ARG A 128 0.73 7.84 2.80
N HIS A 129 -0.37 7.51 2.13
CA HIS A 129 -0.89 8.28 1.00
C HIS A 129 -2.37 8.56 1.22
N GLY A 130 -2.77 9.82 1.13
CA GLY A 130 -4.17 10.22 1.16
C GLY A 130 -4.56 10.82 -0.19
N MET A 131 -5.69 10.42 -0.74
CA MET A 131 -6.25 10.99 -1.95
C MET A 131 -7.70 11.44 -1.71
N MET A 132 -8.03 12.63 -2.23
CA MET A 132 -9.41 13.10 -2.25
C MET A 132 -10.09 12.57 -3.51
N LEU A 133 -11.27 12.01 -3.35
CA LEU A 133 -12.10 11.57 -4.47
C LEU A 133 -13.10 12.65 -4.89
N GLY A 134 -13.67 12.47 -6.07
CA GLY A 134 -14.71 13.35 -6.62
C GLY A 134 -15.97 13.40 -5.77
N ASP A 135 -16.96 14.18 -6.24
CA ASP A 135 -18.22 14.36 -5.51
C ASP A 135 -19.05 13.08 -5.42
N ASP A 136 -18.85 12.13 -6.32
CA ASP A 136 -19.44 10.80 -6.34
C ASP A 136 -18.80 9.84 -5.31
N GLY A 137 -17.59 10.16 -4.82
CA GLY A 137 -16.85 9.32 -3.88
C GLY A 137 -16.40 7.99 -4.46
N LEU A 138 -16.33 7.86 -5.78
CA LEU A 138 -15.96 6.62 -6.47
C LEU A 138 -14.47 6.56 -6.78
N LEU A 139 -13.93 5.35 -6.86
CA LEU A 139 -12.56 5.04 -7.20
C LEU A 139 -12.52 4.14 -8.43
N SER A 140 -11.74 4.51 -9.44
CA SER A 140 -11.52 3.65 -10.60
C SER A 140 -10.46 2.58 -10.30
N LEU A 141 -10.49 1.47 -11.05
CA LEU A 141 -9.47 0.42 -10.94
C LEU A 141 -8.07 0.95 -11.20
N GLY A 142 -7.91 1.82 -12.20
CA GLY A 142 -6.62 2.44 -12.53
C GLY A 142 -6.09 3.32 -11.40
N GLN A 143 -6.94 4.06 -10.71
CA GLN A 143 -6.54 4.85 -9.54
C GLN A 143 -6.16 3.94 -8.35
N ALA A 144 -6.96 2.90 -8.10
CA ALA A 144 -6.68 1.92 -7.05
C ALA A 144 -5.32 1.24 -7.28
N GLN A 145 -5.08 0.78 -8.50
CA GLN A 145 -3.80 0.17 -8.89
C GLN A 145 -2.63 1.15 -8.72
N ALA A 146 -2.76 2.37 -9.23
CA ALA A 146 -1.69 3.37 -9.16
C ALA A 146 -1.30 3.72 -7.72
N VAL A 147 -2.27 3.87 -6.81
CA VAL A 147 -1.97 4.21 -5.42
C VAL A 147 -1.34 3.04 -4.65
N VAL A 148 -1.76 1.81 -4.93
CA VAL A 148 -1.17 0.61 -4.32
C VAL A 148 0.25 0.38 -4.84
N GLU A 149 0.46 0.45 -6.15
CA GLU A 149 1.78 0.31 -6.76
C GLU A 149 2.75 1.40 -6.26
N ALA A 150 2.30 2.65 -6.17
CA ALA A 150 3.12 3.73 -5.63
C ALA A 150 3.57 3.43 -4.20
N ALA A 151 2.66 2.95 -3.33
CA ALA A 151 2.99 2.62 -1.95
C ALA A 151 4.02 1.48 -1.84
N VAL A 152 3.87 0.42 -2.63
CA VAL A 152 4.80 -0.72 -2.65
C VAL A 152 6.16 -0.30 -3.21
N ASN A 153 6.17 0.42 -4.33
CA ASN A 153 7.40 0.87 -4.99
C ASN A 153 8.22 1.81 -4.11
N GLU A 154 7.57 2.75 -3.40
CA GLU A 154 8.31 3.64 -2.49
C GLU A 154 8.81 2.90 -1.25
N CYS A 155 8.05 1.93 -0.72
CA CYS A 155 8.56 1.06 0.33
C CYS A 155 9.78 0.26 -0.14
N ASP A 156 9.72 -0.37 -1.31
CA ASP A 156 10.85 -1.13 -1.87
C ASP A 156 12.08 -0.24 -2.11
N ARG A 157 11.87 0.95 -2.66
CA ARG A 157 12.95 1.90 -2.97
C ARG A 157 13.72 2.34 -1.75
N PHE A 158 13.05 2.61 -0.63
CA PHE A 158 13.69 3.16 0.56
C PHE A 158 13.93 2.15 1.68
N TYR A 159 13.45 0.91 1.57
CA TYR A 159 13.67 -0.13 2.57
C TYR A 159 15.14 -0.31 2.94
N PRO A 160 16.11 -0.36 1.98
CA PRO A 160 17.52 -0.49 2.30
C PRO A 160 18.05 0.68 3.15
N ALA A 161 17.60 1.93 2.89
CA ALA A 161 18.02 3.09 3.67
C ALA A 161 17.63 2.93 5.16
N PHE A 162 16.40 2.47 5.43
CA PHE A 162 15.95 2.21 6.80
C PHE A 162 16.79 1.12 7.46
N GLN A 163 17.12 0.05 6.75
CA GLN A 163 17.98 -1.01 7.25
C GLN A 163 19.40 -0.51 7.57
N PHE A 164 19.98 0.32 6.71
CA PHE A 164 21.33 0.86 6.92
C PHE A 164 21.42 1.73 8.18
N VAL A 165 20.40 2.52 8.50
CA VAL A 165 20.37 3.31 9.72
C VAL A 165 20.12 2.44 10.95
N LEU A 166 19.18 1.49 10.85
CA LEU A 166 18.77 0.69 12.01
C LEU A 166 19.80 -0.35 12.43
N TRP A 167 20.46 -0.99 11.46
CA TRP A 167 21.35 -2.13 11.70
C TRP A 167 22.76 -1.97 11.11
N GLY A 168 22.95 -1.05 10.18
CA GLY A 168 24.22 -0.81 9.50
C GLY A 168 25.04 0.33 10.06
N ASP A 169 24.55 1.03 11.10
CA ASP A 169 25.20 2.19 11.73
C ASP A 169 25.65 3.29 10.75
N LYS A 170 25.01 3.40 9.58
CA LYS A 170 25.24 4.49 8.65
C LYS A 170 24.54 5.77 9.13
N SER A 171 25.13 6.91 8.78
CA SER A 171 24.42 8.18 8.95
C SER A 171 23.18 8.23 8.05
N PRO A 172 22.13 9.00 8.38
CA PRO A 172 20.94 9.13 7.54
C PRO A 172 21.24 9.53 6.09
N ALA A 173 22.16 10.45 5.87
CA ALA A 173 22.56 10.88 4.53
C ALA A 173 23.28 9.75 3.76
N ASP A 174 24.28 9.11 4.36
CA ASP A 174 25.01 7.99 3.71
C ASP A 174 24.08 6.79 3.42
N ALA A 175 23.09 6.57 4.29
CA ALA A 175 22.12 5.50 4.12
C ALA A 175 21.20 5.76 2.90
N LEU A 176 20.71 7.00 2.78
CA LEU A 176 19.90 7.40 1.63
C LEU A 176 20.69 7.33 0.33
N ASP A 177 21.91 7.90 0.29
CA ASP A 177 22.75 7.88 -0.91
C ASP A 177 23.03 6.45 -1.37
N SER A 178 23.30 5.54 -0.42
CA SER A 178 23.54 4.13 -0.74
C SER A 178 22.31 3.45 -1.34
N ALA A 179 21.13 3.68 -0.79
CA ALA A 179 19.88 3.10 -1.28
C ALA A 179 19.53 3.59 -2.71
N LEU A 180 19.78 4.87 -2.99
CA LEU A 180 19.52 5.43 -4.32
C LEU A 180 20.49 4.92 -5.40
N VAL A 181 21.74 4.61 -5.04
CA VAL A 181 22.73 4.05 -5.98
C VAL A 181 22.37 2.60 -6.34
N ASP A 182 21.98 1.79 -5.36
CA ASP A 182 21.60 0.39 -5.59
C ASP A 182 20.37 0.30 -6.52
N HIS A 183 19.40 1.19 -6.34
CA HIS A 183 18.19 1.23 -7.18
C HIS A 183 18.47 1.67 -8.64
N ALA A 184 19.46 2.51 -8.87
CA ALA A 184 19.85 2.95 -10.22
C ALA A 184 20.66 1.89 -11.00
N GLY A 185 21.17 0.87 -10.34
CA GLY A 185 21.96 -0.22 -10.95
C GLY A 185 21.13 -1.36 -11.52
N GLU A 186 19.82 -1.43 -11.25
CA GLU A 186 18.91 -2.49 -11.70
C GLU A 186 18.04 -2.09 -12.91
N ALA A 187 18.26 -0.93 -13.51
CA ALA A 187 17.50 -0.41 -14.66
C ALA A 187 18.11 -0.78 -16.02
#